data_b565c3e5fa9c9412c2be683c4f4c435c
#
_entry.id   b565c3e5fa9c9412c2be683c4f4c435c
#
_cell.length_a   1.000
_cell.length_b   1.000
_cell.length_c   1.000
_cell.angle_alpha   90.00
_cell.angle_beta   90.00
_cell.angle_gamma   90.00
#
_symmetry.space_group_name_H-M   'P 1'
#
loop_
_entity.id
_entity.type
_entity.pdbx_description
1 polymer ?
#
loop_
_entity_poly.entity_id
_entity_poly.type
_entity_poly.pdbx_seq_one_letter_code
_entity_poly.pdbx_strand_id
1 'polypeptide(L)'
;MNKIGKSIAAALAAAAVAAGCAKNGEEPEGVDLSAQALAAAEASGFRPAEGGDGGTLHIYTWCDYIAPDVLASFEKALGVKVVVDTFDSNEAMYAKLKAGGTGYDLITPSSYQITTMVREGMVEKLDHAKIPNVMKNFDASFASQILDPAFTYNVPYAVTYTGFAYAKDKIPEGADVESWAILGNPAMKGRVSLLDDIREVIGAGLMYLGHSVNSTDPAEIDAAVAQVLKWRANVRKFDGESYKTEVPGGATWLGHGYSTDTTQVIVGDDEAGAPARDDIGFALPKEGFSIAFDEFVVAAGSKRKDLAYAFINYIYDGEVAKVNMEYICGPNPVKPGIDLLDDDYRSLIVLDADTLKHGQVLQGFADKPEIQELYNKAWDRIKATEAR
;
A
#
# COMPACT_ATOMS: atom_id res chain seq x y z
N MET A 1 20.94 18.30 9.86
CA MET A 1 20.84 17.34 8.76
C MET A 1 20.89 15.96 9.39
N ASN A 2 19.73 15.33 9.50
CA ASN A 2 19.58 14.04 10.18
C ASN A 2 20.27 12.93 9.37
N LYS A 3 20.88 11.96 10.08
CA LYS A 3 21.53 10.78 9.46
C LYS A 3 20.56 9.97 8.60
N ILE A 4 19.27 10.04 8.87
CA ILE A 4 18.18 9.38 8.13
C ILE A 4 18.18 9.80 6.65
N GLY A 5 18.31 11.09 6.35
CA GLY A 5 18.32 11.58 4.96
C GLY A 5 19.49 11.09 4.09
N LYS A 6 20.60 10.67 4.71
CA LYS A 6 21.77 10.23 3.94
C LYS A 6 21.74 8.74 3.53
N SER A 7 21.08 7.89 4.33
CA SER A 7 20.98 6.44 4.02
C SER A 7 19.83 6.17 3.04
N ILE A 8 18.79 7.00 3.03
CA ILE A 8 17.62 6.85 2.17
C ILE A 8 17.86 7.43 0.77
N ALA A 9 18.63 8.54 0.66
CA ALA A 9 19.00 9.12 -0.63
C ALA A 9 19.74 8.14 -1.56
N ALA A 10 20.43 7.15 -1.02
CA ALA A 10 21.13 6.14 -1.82
C ALA A 10 20.20 5.08 -2.44
N ALA A 11 19.01 4.85 -1.84
CA ALA A 11 18.06 3.85 -2.34
C ALA A 11 17.04 4.43 -3.33
N LEU A 12 16.78 5.76 -3.27
CA LEU A 12 15.84 6.46 -4.14
C LEU A 12 16.48 6.98 -5.44
N ALA A 13 17.82 6.95 -5.55
CA ALA A 13 18.59 7.44 -6.70
C ALA A 13 18.28 6.77 -8.05
N ALA A 14 17.62 5.61 -8.05
CA ALA A 14 17.40 4.83 -9.26
C ALA A 14 16.09 5.16 -10.01
N ALA A 15 15.16 5.92 -9.43
CA ALA A 15 13.82 6.12 -10.00
C ALA A 15 13.70 7.26 -11.05
N ALA A 16 14.74 8.10 -11.24
CA ALA A 16 14.66 9.33 -12.06
C ALA A 16 15.10 9.21 -13.53
N VAL A 17 15.36 8.04 -14.09
CA VAL A 17 15.96 7.84 -15.43
C VAL A 17 14.94 7.66 -16.55
N ALA A 18 13.83 8.37 -16.56
CA ALA A 18 12.90 8.36 -17.71
C ALA A 18 12.69 9.72 -18.41
N ALA A 19 13.38 10.82 -18.06
CA ALA A 19 13.26 12.08 -18.80
C ALA A 19 14.60 12.86 -18.88
N GLY A 20 15.29 12.62 -19.98
CA GLY A 20 16.23 13.48 -20.71
C GLY A 20 16.98 14.61 -20.04
N CYS A 21 18.30 14.45 -19.91
CA CYS A 21 19.37 15.27 -20.48
C CYS A 21 20.71 14.93 -19.77
N ALA A 22 21.59 14.27 -20.50
CA ALA A 22 22.93 13.94 -20.05
C ALA A 22 23.73 15.18 -19.64
N LYS A 23 24.24 15.20 -18.41
CA LYS A 23 25.46 15.91 -18.03
C LYS A 23 26.35 14.95 -17.24
N ASN A 24 27.62 14.88 -17.66
CA ASN A 24 28.68 14.03 -17.13
C ASN A 24 28.77 14.08 -15.59
N GLY A 25 28.26 13.08 -14.91
CA GLY A 25 28.45 12.74 -13.53
C GLY A 25 28.20 11.24 -13.44
N GLU A 26 29.03 10.50 -12.73
CA GLU A 26 28.80 9.08 -12.45
C GLU A 26 27.42 8.95 -11.83
N GLU A 27 26.53 8.20 -12.50
CA GLU A 27 25.23 7.81 -11.90
C GLU A 27 25.54 7.01 -10.62
N PRO A 28 24.81 7.25 -9.51
CA PRO A 28 25.00 6.43 -8.33
C PRO A 28 24.76 4.96 -8.75
N GLU A 29 25.72 4.08 -8.42
CA GLU A 29 25.57 2.65 -8.69
C GLU A 29 24.34 2.16 -7.92
N GLY A 30 23.30 1.71 -8.64
CA GLY A 30 22.09 1.11 -8.07
C GLY A 30 22.44 -0.18 -7.30
N VAL A 31 21.51 -0.65 -6.45
CA VAL A 31 21.70 -1.87 -5.66
C VAL A 31 21.62 -3.11 -6.57
N ASP A 32 22.68 -3.92 -6.66
CA ASP A 32 22.69 -5.16 -7.43
C ASP A 32 22.20 -6.36 -6.59
N LEU A 33 20.97 -6.77 -6.84
CA LEU A 33 20.29 -7.91 -6.21
C LEU A 33 20.26 -9.17 -7.08
N SER A 34 21.16 -9.25 -8.07
CA SER A 34 21.20 -10.38 -9.04
C SER A 34 21.43 -11.73 -8.37
N ALA A 35 22.22 -11.79 -7.30
CA ALA A 35 22.46 -13.04 -6.57
C ALA A 35 21.17 -13.56 -5.90
N GLN A 36 20.38 -12.67 -5.31
CA GLN A 36 19.08 -12.98 -4.70
C GLN A 36 18.08 -13.47 -5.75
N ALA A 37 18.05 -12.83 -6.92
CA ALA A 37 17.20 -13.24 -8.04
C ALA A 37 17.53 -14.65 -8.54
N LEU A 38 18.82 -14.98 -8.70
CA LEU A 38 19.26 -16.33 -9.08
C LEU A 38 18.88 -17.38 -8.03
N ALA A 39 19.11 -17.09 -6.75
CA ALA A 39 18.77 -18.00 -5.65
C ALA A 39 17.25 -18.23 -5.56
N ALA A 40 16.45 -17.17 -5.71
CA ALA A 40 14.99 -17.26 -5.71
C ALA A 40 14.43 -18.04 -6.89
N ALA A 41 15.00 -17.84 -8.08
CA ALA A 41 14.64 -18.57 -9.29
C ALA A 41 14.95 -20.07 -9.12
N GLU A 42 16.15 -20.43 -8.67
CA GLU A 42 16.51 -21.81 -8.38
C GLU A 42 15.55 -22.46 -7.37
N ALA A 43 15.27 -21.77 -6.27
CA ALA A 43 14.39 -22.25 -5.21
C ALA A 43 12.94 -22.44 -5.69
N SER A 44 12.45 -21.61 -6.63
CA SER A 44 11.12 -21.77 -7.25
C SER A 44 11.08 -22.87 -8.34
N GLY A 45 12.23 -23.41 -8.72
CA GLY A 45 12.37 -24.35 -9.82
C GLY A 45 12.43 -23.72 -11.21
N PHE A 46 12.48 -22.39 -11.31
CA PHE A 46 12.72 -21.71 -12.59
C PHE A 46 14.14 -21.96 -13.09
N ARG A 47 14.27 -22.20 -14.39
CA ARG A 47 15.55 -22.36 -15.07
C ARG A 47 15.57 -21.43 -16.30
N PRO A 48 16.46 -20.42 -16.32
CA PRO A 48 16.66 -19.60 -17.51
C PRO A 48 17.06 -20.49 -18.71
N ALA A 49 16.57 -20.17 -19.89
CA ALA A 49 16.98 -20.88 -21.12
C ALA A 49 18.44 -20.54 -21.44
N GLU A 50 19.28 -21.56 -21.69
CA GLU A 50 20.66 -21.34 -22.10
C GLU A 50 20.69 -20.59 -23.44
N GLY A 51 21.24 -19.35 -23.43
CA GLY A 51 21.44 -18.54 -24.66
C GLY A 51 20.16 -18.03 -25.33
N GLY A 52 19.01 -18.14 -24.65
CA GLY A 52 17.72 -17.70 -25.15
C GLY A 52 17.18 -16.44 -24.47
N ASP A 53 16.15 -15.88 -25.10
CA ASP A 53 15.27 -14.94 -24.45
C ASP A 53 14.51 -15.67 -23.31
N GLY A 54 14.82 -15.36 -22.05
CA GLY A 54 14.16 -15.94 -20.87
C GLY A 54 12.66 -15.63 -20.81
N GLY A 55 12.18 -14.81 -21.74
CA GLY A 55 10.79 -14.40 -21.90
C GLY A 55 10.42 -13.18 -21.07
N THR A 56 9.13 -12.86 -21.06
CA THR A 56 8.62 -11.66 -20.41
C THR A 56 7.68 -12.02 -19.26
N LEU A 57 7.86 -11.37 -18.11
CA LEU A 57 6.92 -11.34 -16.99
C LEU A 57 6.09 -10.07 -17.08
N HIS A 58 4.78 -10.21 -17.12
CA HIS A 58 3.85 -9.07 -17.11
C HIS A 58 3.22 -8.90 -15.72
N ILE A 59 3.53 -7.78 -15.07
CA ILE A 59 3.01 -7.42 -13.74
C ILE A 59 1.96 -6.32 -13.91
N TYR A 60 0.84 -6.42 -13.19
CA TYR A 60 -0.19 -5.40 -13.12
C TYR A 60 -0.36 -4.98 -11.67
N THR A 61 0.09 -3.78 -11.32
CA THR A 61 0.24 -3.33 -9.94
C THR A 61 -0.12 -1.85 -9.78
N TRP A 62 0.05 -1.32 -8.59
CA TRP A 62 -0.08 0.11 -8.29
C TRP A 62 1.11 0.89 -8.85
N CYS A 63 0.94 2.21 -8.99
CA CYS A 63 2.04 3.09 -9.40
C CYS A 63 3.12 3.13 -8.30
N ASP A 64 4.40 3.26 -8.67
CA ASP A 64 5.54 3.40 -7.76
C ASP A 64 5.60 2.32 -6.66
N TYR A 65 5.35 1.07 -7.04
CA TYR A 65 5.11 -0.02 -6.08
C TYR A 65 6.22 -1.07 -6.03
N ILE A 66 7.14 -1.07 -6.98
CA ILE A 66 8.31 -1.98 -7.02
C ILE A 66 9.54 -1.15 -7.38
N ALA A 67 10.57 -1.25 -6.56
CA ALA A 67 11.81 -0.50 -6.76
C ALA A 67 12.45 -0.82 -8.12
N PRO A 68 12.90 0.17 -8.90
CA PRO A 68 13.55 -0.04 -10.20
C PRO A 68 14.75 -0.99 -10.13
N ASP A 69 15.58 -0.90 -9.09
CA ASP A 69 16.74 -1.78 -8.90
C ASP A 69 16.34 -3.25 -8.71
N VAL A 70 15.20 -3.50 -8.05
CA VAL A 70 14.62 -4.83 -7.87
C VAL A 70 14.24 -5.41 -9.24
N LEU A 71 13.57 -4.63 -10.09
CA LEU A 71 13.20 -5.05 -11.44
C LEU A 71 14.43 -5.29 -12.32
N ALA A 72 15.36 -4.33 -12.34
CA ALA A 72 16.57 -4.40 -13.16
C ALA A 72 17.48 -5.59 -12.78
N SER A 73 17.63 -5.86 -11.47
CA SER A 73 18.41 -6.98 -10.98
C SER A 73 17.80 -8.33 -11.36
N PHE A 74 16.46 -8.46 -11.30
CA PHE A 74 15.74 -9.65 -11.72
C PHE A 74 15.90 -9.91 -13.22
N GLU A 75 15.71 -8.88 -14.06
CA GLU A 75 15.91 -8.95 -15.51
C GLU A 75 17.34 -9.37 -15.87
N LYS A 76 18.33 -8.68 -15.30
CA LYS A 76 19.76 -8.92 -15.53
C LYS A 76 20.17 -10.34 -15.16
N ALA A 77 19.75 -10.80 -13.96
CA ALA A 77 20.14 -12.10 -13.45
C ALA A 77 19.57 -13.26 -14.24
N LEU A 78 18.31 -13.15 -14.69
CA LEU A 78 17.59 -14.26 -15.31
C LEU A 78 17.52 -14.16 -16.84
N GLY A 79 18.02 -13.08 -17.45
CA GLY A 79 17.91 -12.84 -18.89
C GLY A 79 16.46 -12.74 -19.35
N VAL A 80 15.57 -12.23 -18.50
CA VAL A 80 14.14 -12.04 -18.76
C VAL A 80 13.83 -10.56 -18.95
N LYS A 81 12.63 -10.25 -19.42
CA LYS A 81 12.07 -8.90 -19.40
C LYS A 81 10.93 -8.82 -18.41
N VAL A 82 10.84 -7.72 -17.67
CA VAL A 82 9.67 -7.40 -16.81
C VAL A 82 8.94 -6.20 -17.40
N VAL A 83 7.63 -6.34 -17.61
CA VAL A 83 6.76 -5.26 -18.07
C VAL A 83 5.77 -4.99 -16.96
N VAL A 84 5.75 -3.76 -16.49
CA VAL A 84 4.84 -3.31 -15.42
C VAL A 84 3.79 -2.38 -16.02
N ASP A 85 2.52 -2.78 -15.91
CA ASP A 85 1.36 -1.92 -16.12
C ASP A 85 0.80 -1.50 -14.76
N THR A 86 0.22 -0.30 -14.67
CA THR A 86 -0.32 0.23 -13.43
C THR A 86 -1.83 0.44 -13.47
N PHE A 87 -2.44 0.50 -12.29
CA PHE A 87 -3.83 0.87 -12.08
C PHE A 87 -3.96 1.80 -10.86
N ASP A 88 -5.05 2.60 -10.85
CA ASP A 88 -5.31 3.60 -9.82
C ASP A 88 -6.38 3.15 -8.81
N SER A 89 -7.09 2.06 -9.10
CA SER A 89 -8.10 1.48 -8.18
C SER A 89 -8.34 0.00 -8.46
N ASN A 90 -8.75 -0.74 -7.42
CA ASN A 90 -9.14 -2.14 -7.54
C ASN A 90 -10.32 -2.33 -8.52
N GLU A 91 -11.23 -1.37 -8.55
CA GLU A 91 -12.39 -1.37 -9.43
C GLU A 91 -11.98 -1.25 -10.90
N ALA A 92 -11.07 -0.32 -11.23
CA ALA A 92 -10.55 -0.16 -12.59
C ALA A 92 -9.75 -1.39 -13.04
N MET A 93 -8.88 -1.92 -12.16
CA MET A 93 -8.12 -3.15 -12.39
C MET A 93 -9.07 -4.32 -12.69
N TYR A 94 -10.05 -4.57 -11.82
CA TYR A 94 -11.01 -5.65 -11.95
C TYR A 94 -11.85 -5.51 -13.22
N ALA A 95 -12.37 -4.31 -13.52
CA ALA A 95 -13.14 -4.06 -14.73
C ALA A 95 -12.34 -4.35 -16.00
N LYS A 96 -11.05 -3.94 -16.07
CA LYS A 96 -10.16 -4.23 -17.20
C LYS A 96 -9.95 -5.74 -17.37
N LEU A 97 -9.69 -6.47 -16.29
CA LEU A 97 -9.52 -7.93 -16.34
C LEU A 97 -10.80 -8.63 -16.81
N LYS A 98 -11.96 -8.21 -16.29
CA LYS A 98 -13.27 -8.78 -16.64
C LYS A 98 -13.68 -8.49 -18.08
N ALA A 99 -13.28 -7.36 -18.64
CA ALA A 99 -13.49 -7.01 -20.04
C ALA A 99 -12.57 -7.79 -21.03
N GLY A 100 -11.74 -8.71 -20.51
CA GLY A 100 -10.83 -9.51 -21.32
C GLY A 100 -9.41 -8.92 -21.40
N GLY A 101 -9.04 -8.02 -20.51
CA GLY A 101 -7.66 -7.57 -20.29
C GLY A 101 -6.81 -8.76 -19.84
N THR A 102 -6.23 -9.47 -20.80
CA THR A 102 -5.44 -10.68 -20.56
C THR A 102 -3.96 -10.41 -20.82
N GLY A 103 -3.10 -11.33 -20.42
CA GLY A 103 -1.66 -11.26 -20.67
C GLY A 103 -0.86 -10.88 -19.45
N TYR A 104 -1.49 -10.63 -18.31
CA TYR A 104 -0.80 -10.47 -17.04
C TYR A 104 -0.48 -11.81 -16.42
N ASP A 105 0.68 -11.89 -15.77
CA ASP A 105 1.16 -13.08 -15.07
C ASP A 105 1.00 -12.92 -13.56
N LEU A 106 1.30 -11.72 -13.06
CA LEU A 106 1.22 -11.34 -11.66
C LEU A 106 0.40 -10.07 -11.51
N ILE A 107 -0.47 -10.03 -10.51
CA ILE A 107 -1.34 -8.88 -10.21
C ILE A 107 -1.24 -8.59 -8.72
N THR A 108 -1.38 -7.32 -8.32
CA THR A 108 -1.24 -6.91 -6.90
C THR A 108 -2.50 -6.18 -6.40
N PRO A 109 -3.67 -6.87 -6.32
CA PRO A 109 -4.89 -6.28 -5.75
C PRO A 109 -4.81 -6.14 -4.23
N SER A 110 -5.67 -5.30 -3.67
CA SER A 110 -5.90 -5.32 -2.23
C SER A 110 -6.70 -6.57 -1.81
N SER A 111 -6.42 -7.07 -0.60
CA SER A 111 -6.98 -8.33 -0.05
C SER A 111 -8.49 -8.47 -0.25
N TYR A 112 -9.25 -7.38 -0.03
CA TYR A 112 -10.70 -7.42 -0.13
C TYR A 112 -11.21 -7.76 -1.55
N GLN A 113 -10.44 -7.40 -2.59
CA GLN A 113 -10.80 -7.66 -3.99
C GLN A 113 -10.52 -9.10 -4.39
N ILE A 114 -9.52 -9.75 -3.76
CA ILE A 114 -9.07 -11.11 -4.09
C ILE A 114 -10.21 -12.13 -3.94
N THR A 115 -11.05 -12.01 -2.93
CA THR A 115 -12.19 -12.90 -2.71
C THR A 115 -13.09 -12.99 -3.95
N THR A 116 -13.33 -11.83 -4.60
CA THR A 116 -14.10 -11.78 -5.87
C THR A 116 -13.35 -12.48 -6.99
N MET A 117 -12.05 -12.20 -7.13
CA MET A 117 -11.22 -12.78 -8.18
C MET A 117 -11.10 -14.31 -8.06
N VAL A 118 -10.99 -14.83 -6.84
CA VAL A 118 -10.99 -16.29 -6.57
C VAL A 118 -12.31 -16.91 -7.00
N ARG A 119 -13.43 -16.32 -6.58
CA ARG A 119 -14.77 -16.85 -6.91
C ARG A 119 -15.03 -16.89 -8.41
N GLU A 120 -14.48 -15.93 -9.15
CA GLU A 120 -14.62 -15.85 -10.61
C GLU A 120 -13.55 -16.64 -11.37
N GLY A 121 -12.64 -17.33 -10.67
CA GLY A 121 -11.59 -18.15 -11.29
C GLY A 121 -10.53 -17.33 -12.05
N MET A 122 -10.30 -16.09 -11.63
CA MET A 122 -9.33 -15.19 -12.26
C MET A 122 -7.90 -15.44 -11.78
N VAL A 123 -7.73 -16.08 -10.64
CA VAL A 123 -6.45 -16.31 -9.98
C VAL A 123 -6.16 -17.79 -9.80
N GLU A 124 -4.88 -18.13 -9.78
CA GLU A 124 -4.38 -19.48 -9.62
C GLU A 124 -4.27 -19.85 -8.14
N LYS A 125 -4.51 -21.12 -7.83
CA LYS A 125 -4.14 -21.67 -6.53
C LYS A 125 -2.61 -21.81 -6.46
N LEU A 126 -1.99 -21.27 -5.41
CA LEU A 126 -0.54 -21.26 -5.29
C LEU A 126 0.06 -22.63 -4.99
N ASP A 127 1.22 -22.88 -5.58
CA ASP A 127 2.07 -24.04 -5.28
C ASP A 127 3.15 -23.61 -4.27
N HIS A 128 2.99 -23.95 -3.01
CA HIS A 128 3.89 -23.59 -1.93
C HIS A 128 5.32 -24.09 -2.12
N ALA A 129 5.50 -25.19 -2.88
CA ALA A 129 6.84 -25.72 -3.18
C ALA A 129 7.64 -24.74 -4.06
N LYS A 130 6.97 -23.81 -4.74
CA LYS A 130 7.60 -22.80 -5.60
C LYS A 130 7.82 -21.45 -4.94
N ILE A 131 7.36 -21.28 -3.71
CA ILE A 131 7.51 -20.03 -2.92
C ILE A 131 8.15 -20.30 -1.54
N PRO A 132 9.26 -21.04 -1.46
CA PRO A 132 9.86 -21.40 -0.16
C PRO A 132 10.30 -20.18 0.66
N ASN A 133 10.70 -19.06 0.03
CA ASN A 133 11.04 -17.85 0.76
C ASN A 133 9.82 -17.24 1.44
N VAL A 134 8.64 -17.28 0.83
CA VAL A 134 7.39 -16.84 1.48
C VAL A 134 7.15 -17.66 2.74
N MET A 135 7.18 -18.98 2.62
CA MET A 135 6.92 -19.89 3.73
C MET A 135 7.93 -19.76 4.88
N LYS A 136 9.14 -19.33 4.58
CA LYS A 136 10.23 -19.16 5.55
C LYS A 136 10.28 -17.76 6.16
N ASN A 137 10.08 -16.72 5.34
CA ASN A 137 10.43 -15.35 5.67
C ASN A 137 9.22 -14.46 6.01
N PHE A 138 7.99 -14.98 5.84
CA PHE A 138 6.78 -14.24 6.25
C PHE A 138 6.84 -13.89 7.73
N ASP A 139 6.59 -12.62 8.06
CA ASP A 139 6.53 -12.17 9.44
C ASP A 139 5.21 -12.61 10.11
N ALA A 140 5.32 -13.55 11.04
CA ALA A 140 4.16 -14.11 11.74
C ALA A 140 3.38 -13.09 12.59
N SER A 141 3.94 -11.90 12.86
CA SER A 141 3.21 -10.82 13.55
C SER A 141 1.99 -10.34 12.75
N PHE A 142 2.02 -10.47 11.41
CA PHE A 142 0.92 -10.13 10.53
C PHE A 142 -0.11 -11.27 10.33
N ALA A 143 0.15 -12.48 10.84
CA ALA A 143 -0.66 -13.65 10.54
C ALA A 143 -2.14 -13.53 10.96
N SER A 144 -2.44 -12.77 12.02
CA SER A 144 -3.81 -12.54 12.47
C SER A 144 -4.57 -11.48 11.65
N GLN A 145 -3.88 -10.79 10.76
CA GLN A 145 -4.42 -9.66 10.00
C GLN A 145 -4.61 -9.96 8.52
N ILE A 146 -4.02 -11.03 7.98
CA ILE A 146 -4.21 -11.43 6.58
C ILE A 146 -5.47 -12.29 6.42
N LEU A 147 -6.15 -12.15 5.28
CA LEU A 147 -7.41 -12.85 5.02
C LEU A 147 -7.21 -14.30 4.59
N ASP A 148 -6.06 -14.65 3.98
CA ASP A 148 -5.68 -16.01 3.60
C ASP A 148 -4.38 -16.43 4.29
N PRO A 149 -4.38 -16.80 5.59
CA PRO A 149 -3.16 -17.18 6.31
C PRO A 149 -2.54 -18.51 5.82
N ALA A 150 -3.23 -19.21 4.95
CA ALA A 150 -2.72 -20.42 4.30
C ALA A 150 -2.01 -20.14 2.98
N PHE A 151 -1.97 -18.89 2.51
CA PHE A 151 -1.42 -18.51 1.19
C PHE A 151 -1.96 -19.38 0.06
N THR A 152 -3.28 -19.60 0.07
CA THR A 152 -3.92 -20.51 -0.90
C THR A 152 -3.94 -19.91 -2.30
N TYR A 153 -4.19 -18.58 -2.40
CA TYR A 153 -4.33 -17.86 -3.66
C TYR A 153 -3.47 -16.59 -3.76
N ASN A 154 -3.00 -16.06 -2.63
CA ASN A 154 -2.34 -14.78 -2.55
C ASN A 154 -1.17 -14.80 -1.56
N VAL A 155 -0.24 -13.87 -1.79
CA VAL A 155 0.92 -13.64 -0.93
C VAL A 155 0.95 -12.16 -0.56
N PRO A 156 0.89 -11.79 0.72
CA PRO A 156 0.97 -10.39 1.15
C PRO A 156 2.26 -9.74 0.64
N TYR A 157 2.13 -8.53 0.11
CA TYR A 157 3.27 -7.80 -0.46
C TYR A 157 3.53 -6.51 0.28
N ALA A 158 2.56 -5.63 0.40
CA ALA A 158 2.70 -4.35 1.07
C ALA A 158 1.58 -4.13 2.08
N VAL A 159 1.88 -3.39 3.13
CA VAL A 159 0.95 -3.05 4.20
C VAL A 159 0.81 -1.54 4.28
N THR A 160 -0.42 -1.07 4.35
CA THR A 160 -0.73 0.35 4.50
C THR A 160 -1.69 0.55 5.68
N TYR A 161 -1.44 1.57 6.48
CA TYR A 161 -2.31 1.99 7.57
C TYR A 161 -2.99 3.29 7.20
N THR A 162 -4.27 3.41 7.51
CA THR A 162 -5.02 4.65 7.24
C THR A 162 -5.19 5.46 8.52
N GLY A 163 -4.77 6.72 8.46
CA GLY A 163 -4.77 7.63 9.60
C GLY A 163 -4.76 9.08 9.17
N PHE A 164 -3.99 9.90 9.86
CA PHE A 164 -3.91 11.33 9.60
C PHE A 164 -2.48 11.78 9.27
N ALA A 165 -2.28 12.31 8.07
CA ALA A 165 -1.18 13.22 7.79
C ALA A 165 -1.52 14.58 8.42
N TYR A 166 -0.60 15.21 9.17
CA TYR A 166 -0.87 16.49 9.79
C TYR A 166 0.35 17.40 9.87
N ALA A 167 0.12 18.72 9.77
CA ALA A 167 1.13 19.73 10.00
C ALA A 167 1.24 20.01 11.51
N LYS A 168 2.36 19.65 12.13
CA LYS A 168 2.58 19.66 13.60
C LYS A 168 2.33 21.04 14.22
N ASP A 169 2.73 22.12 13.54
CA ASP A 169 2.63 23.50 13.99
C ASP A 169 1.22 24.10 13.80
N LYS A 170 0.31 23.41 13.10
CA LYS A 170 -1.07 23.88 12.79
C LYS A 170 -2.13 23.22 13.65
N ILE A 171 -1.81 22.14 14.34
CA ILE A 171 -2.79 21.46 15.18
C ILE A 171 -3.14 22.33 16.38
N PRO A 172 -4.43 22.60 16.63
CA PRO A 172 -4.85 23.42 17.76
C PRO A 172 -4.38 22.85 19.11
N GLU A 173 -3.99 23.73 20.02
CA GLU A 173 -3.55 23.32 21.36
C GLU A 173 -4.63 22.47 22.06
N GLY A 174 -4.22 21.32 22.59
CA GLY A 174 -5.09 20.35 23.25
C GLY A 174 -5.95 19.49 22.31
N ALA A 175 -5.81 19.64 20.98
CA ALA A 175 -6.43 18.70 20.04
C ALA A 175 -5.63 17.40 19.97
N ASP A 176 -6.35 16.28 19.96
CA ASP A 176 -5.79 14.93 19.94
C ASP A 176 -5.78 14.39 18.50
N VAL A 177 -4.60 14.33 17.87
CA VAL A 177 -4.43 13.80 16.51
C VAL A 177 -4.55 12.27 16.47
N GLU A 178 -4.44 11.59 17.61
CA GLU A 178 -4.62 10.15 17.74
C GLU A 178 -6.09 9.79 18.06
N SER A 179 -7.03 10.59 17.60
CA SER A 179 -8.47 10.33 17.78
C SER A 179 -9.27 10.87 16.60
N TRP A 180 -10.24 10.09 16.11
CA TRP A 180 -11.21 10.55 15.11
C TRP A 180 -12.02 11.78 15.60
N ALA A 181 -12.06 12.04 16.91
CA ALA A 181 -12.72 13.20 17.48
C ALA A 181 -12.19 14.55 16.96
N ILE A 182 -10.92 14.60 16.51
CA ILE A 182 -10.31 15.81 15.93
C ILE A 182 -11.10 16.33 14.74
N LEU A 183 -11.72 15.44 13.96
CA LEU A 183 -12.55 15.80 12.80
C LEU A 183 -13.75 16.67 13.19
N GLY A 184 -14.21 16.57 14.44
CA GLY A 184 -15.30 17.38 14.99
C GLY A 184 -14.84 18.68 15.67
N ASN A 185 -13.54 18.94 15.78
CA ASN A 185 -13.02 20.14 16.44
C ASN A 185 -13.34 21.40 15.61
N PRO A 186 -14.10 22.39 16.15
CA PRO A 186 -14.47 23.60 15.39
C PRO A 186 -13.27 24.43 14.88
N ALA A 187 -12.12 24.36 15.56
CA ALA A 187 -10.91 25.05 15.14
C ALA A 187 -10.32 24.47 13.84
N MET A 188 -10.74 23.28 13.43
CA MET A 188 -10.32 22.60 12.20
C MET A 188 -11.20 22.97 10.98
N LYS A 189 -12.16 23.90 11.13
CA LYS A 189 -13.11 24.24 10.05
C LYS A 189 -12.42 24.64 8.76
N GLY A 190 -12.70 23.88 7.69
CA GLY A 190 -12.12 24.08 6.35
C GLY A 190 -10.63 23.73 6.25
N ARG A 191 -10.08 23.01 7.24
CA ARG A 191 -8.67 22.62 7.31
C ARG A 191 -8.44 21.11 7.28
N VAL A 192 -9.50 20.34 7.01
CA VAL A 192 -9.47 18.88 6.93
C VAL A 192 -9.78 18.43 5.50
N SER A 193 -9.02 17.47 4.98
CA SER A 193 -9.42 16.65 3.84
C SER A 193 -9.71 15.22 4.29
N LEU A 194 -10.71 14.59 3.69
CA LEU A 194 -10.98 13.16 3.86
C LEU A 194 -10.70 12.44 2.54
N LEU A 195 -10.33 11.16 2.62
CA LEU A 195 -10.21 10.31 1.45
C LEU A 195 -11.53 10.30 0.64
N ASP A 196 -11.44 10.22 -0.66
CA ASP A 196 -12.58 9.94 -1.53
C ASP A 196 -12.77 8.42 -1.65
N ASP A 197 -12.84 7.76 -0.50
CA ASP A 197 -12.99 6.32 -0.35
C ASP A 197 -14.14 6.00 0.61
N ILE A 198 -15.09 5.23 0.08
CA ILE A 198 -16.34 4.87 0.77
C ILE A 198 -16.07 4.02 2.02
N ARG A 199 -15.13 3.08 1.93
CA ARG A 199 -14.85 2.14 3.02
C ARG A 199 -14.07 2.85 4.14
N GLU A 200 -13.12 3.70 3.77
CA GLU A 200 -12.29 4.45 4.72
C GLU A 200 -13.10 5.49 5.50
N VAL A 201 -13.92 6.28 4.81
CA VAL A 201 -14.67 7.36 5.47
C VAL A 201 -15.83 6.84 6.33
N ILE A 202 -16.59 5.86 5.86
CA ILE A 202 -17.64 5.24 6.68
C ILE A 202 -17.00 4.42 7.80
N GLY A 203 -15.89 3.74 7.51
CA GLY A 203 -15.08 3.00 8.48
C GLY A 203 -14.58 3.86 9.63
N ALA A 204 -14.09 5.08 9.35
CA ALA A 204 -13.71 6.05 10.37
C ALA A 204 -14.88 6.36 11.31
N GLY A 205 -16.08 6.57 10.75
CA GLY A 205 -17.30 6.80 11.54
C GLY A 205 -17.69 5.59 12.41
N LEU A 206 -17.59 4.39 11.85
CA LEU A 206 -17.84 3.14 12.57
C LEU A 206 -16.86 2.94 13.71
N MET A 207 -15.56 3.03 13.46
CA MET A 207 -14.51 2.84 14.47
C MET A 207 -14.60 3.89 15.59
N TYR A 208 -14.89 5.15 15.25
CA TYR A 208 -15.13 6.19 16.24
C TYR A 208 -16.29 5.86 17.21
N LEU A 209 -17.32 5.17 16.71
CA LEU A 209 -18.47 4.73 17.50
C LEU A 209 -18.26 3.38 18.20
N GLY A 210 -17.06 2.76 18.06
CA GLY A 210 -16.73 1.47 18.66
C GLY A 210 -17.26 0.26 17.88
N HIS A 211 -17.63 0.46 16.62
CA HIS A 211 -18.09 -0.62 15.73
C HIS A 211 -16.95 -1.13 14.84
N SER A 212 -17.13 -2.31 14.27
CA SER A 212 -16.20 -2.86 13.27
C SER A 212 -16.20 -2.03 11.99
N VAL A 213 -15.01 -1.79 11.42
CA VAL A 213 -14.86 -1.19 10.07
C VAL A 213 -15.60 -1.99 8.98
N ASN A 214 -15.85 -3.27 9.24
CA ASN A 214 -16.54 -4.21 8.36
C ASN A 214 -18.00 -4.43 8.75
N SER A 215 -18.62 -3.55 9.54
CA SER A 215 -20.01 -3.71 9.95
C SER A 215 -20.95 -3.86 8.75
N THR A 216 -21.87 -4.80 8.87
CA THR A 216 -22.95 -5.04 7.91
C THR A 216 -24.32 -4.70 8.49
N ASP A 217 -24.37 -4.15 9.73
CA ASP A 217 -25.61 -3.71 10.38
C ASP A 217 -26.02 -2.33 9.83
N PRO A 218 -27.22 -2.23 9.22
CA PRO A 218 -27.71 -0.95 8.69
C PRO A 218 -27.81 0.15 9.76
N ALA A 219 -28.09 -0.17 11.03
CA ALA A 219 -28.21 0.83 12.09
C ALA A 219 -26.83 1.39 12.48
N GLU A 220 -25.79 0.55 12.52
CA GLU A 220 -24.42 0.99 12.77
C GLU A 220 -23.90 1.86 11.63
N ILE A 221 -24.17 1.46 10.37
CA ILE A 221 -23.80 2.23 9.18
C ILE A 221 -24.51 3.58 9.16
N ASP A 222 -25.82 3.63 9.48
CA ASP A 222 -26.57 4.88 9.57
C ASP A 222 -26.03 5.80 10.68
N ALA A 223 -25.64 5.24 11.84
CA ALA A 223 -25.01 6.00 12.92
C ALA A 223 -23.65 6.57 12.49
N ALA A 224 -22.83 5.77 11.79
CA ALA A 224 -21.55 6.21 11.24
C ALA A 224 -21.72 7.34 10.22
N VAL A 225 -22.69 7.23 9.29
CA VAL A 225 -23.04 8.31 8.36
C VAL A 225 -23.43 9.58 9.10
N ALA A 226 -24.29 9.49 10.11
CA ALA A 226 -24.69 10.63 10.90
C ALA A 226 -23.49 11.29 11.62
N GLN A 227 -22.50 10.50 12.05
CA GLN A 227 -21.27 11.01 12.65
C GLN A 227 -20.37 11.70 11.60
N VAL A 228 -20.15 11.10 10.44
CA VAL A 228 -19.40 11.71 9.33
C VAL A 228 -20.03 13.05 8.90
N LEU A 229 -21.35 13.11 8.84
CA LEU A 229 -22.08 14.36 8.52
C LEU A 229 -21.84 15.47 9.55
N LYS A 230 -21.63 15.14 10.85
CA LYS A 230 -21.20 16.14 11.83
C LYS A 230 -19.79 16.65 11.55
N TRP A 231 -18.87 15.77 11.16
CA TRP A 231 -17.51 16.16 10.78
C TRP A 231 -17.46 16.98 9.49
N ARG A 232 -18.44 16.77 8.58
CA ARG A 232 -18.51 17.41 7.27
C ARG A 232 -18.39 18.95 7.32
N ALA A 233 -18.82 19.57 8.43
CA ALA A 233 -18.68 21.03 8.63
C ALA A 233 -17.22 21.51 8.65
N ASN A 234 -16.27 20.66 9.00
CA ASN A 234 -14.84 20.96 9.04
C ASN A 234 -14.10 20.49 7.77
N VAL A 235 -14.73 19.63 6.98
CA VAL A 235 -14.10 19.02 5.79
C VAL A 235 -14.15 20.01 4.62
N ARG A 236 -12.98 20.34 4.10
CA ARG A 236 -12.80 21.15 2.89
C ARG A 236 -13.19 20.38 1.64
N LYS A 237 -12.72 19.12 1.51
CA LYS A 237 -12.96 18.26 0.36
C LYS A 237 -12.80 16.79 0.69
N PHE A 238 -13.29 15.96 -0.23
CA PHE A 238 -12.94 14.55 -0.36
C PHE A 238 -11.95 14.40 -1.52
N ASP A 239 -10.82 13.74 -1.28
CA ASP A 239 -9.75 13.57 -2.28
C ASP A 239 -8.76 12.51 -1.80
N GLY A 240 -8.39 11.57 -2.69
CA GLY A 240 -7.52 10.45 -2.35
C GLY A 240 -6.02 10.76 -2.41
N GLU A 241 -5.62 11.90 -2.99
CA GLU A 241 -4.23 12.15 -3.35
C GLU A 241 -3.65 13.46 -2.81
N SER A 242 -4.45 14.53 -2.86
CA SER A 242 -3.93 15.89 -2.67
C SER A 242 -3.47 16.21 -1.25
N TYR A 243 -3.81 15.40 -0.23
CA TYR A 243 -3.30 15.61 1.13
C TYR A 243 -1.76 15.55 1.19
N LYS A 244 -1.11 14.79 0.31
CA LYS A 244 0.35 14.71 0.15
C LYS A 244 1.01 16.07 -0.14
N THR A 245 0.29 16.96 -0.77
CA THR A 245 0.77 18.31 -1.12
C THR A 245 0.09 19.42 -0.34
N GLU A 246 -1.19 19.27 0.00
CA GLU A 246 -1.97 20.29 0.70
C GLU A 246 -1.61 20.42 2.19
N VAL A 247 -1.28 19.32 2.87
CA VAL A 247 -0.85 19.37 4.26
C VAL A 247 0.51 20.04 4.37
N PRO A 248 1.56 19.61 3.62
CA PRO A 248 2.84 20.32 3.61
C PRO A 248 2.75 21.75 3.11
N GLY A 249 1.83 22.04 2.18
CA GLY A 249 1.59 23.39 1.64
C GLY A 249 0.73 24.29 2.55
N GLY A 250 0.15 23.75 3.65
CA GLY A 250 -0.66 24.50 4.60
C GLY A 250 -2.10 24.81 4.14
N ALA A 251 -2.54 24.27 3.00
CA ALA A 251 -3.91 24.45 2.52
C ALA A 251 -4.92 23.66 3.37
N THR A 252 -4.54 22.48 3.80
CA THR A 252 -5.16 21.71 4.89
C THR A 252 -4.16 21.54 6.04
N TRP A 253 -4.64 21.29 7.24
CA TRP A 253 -3.82 21.04 8.43
C TRP A 253 -3.80 19.56 8.82
N LEU A 254 -4.85 18.86 8.40
CA LEU A 254 -5.06 17.45 8.64
C LEU A 254 -5.62 16.81 7.38
N GLY A 255 -5.02 15.74 6.93
CA GLY A 255 -5.46 14.92 5.82
C GLY A 255 -5.71 13.48 6.27
N HIS A 256 -6.93 12.97 6.13
CA HIS A 256 -7.19 11.55 6.20
C HIS A 256 -6.50 10.88 5.02
N GLY A 257 -5.57 9.97 5.28
CA GLY A 257 -4.70 9.42 4.24
C GLY A 257 -3.89 8.22 4.69
N TYR A 258 -3.05 7.75 3.81
CA TYR A 258 -2.29 6.52 3.95
C TYR A 258 -0.90 6.77 4.55
N SER A 259 -0.42 5.80 5.35
CA SER A 259 0.88 5.87 6.02
C SER A 259 2.03 5.94 5.03
N THR A 260 2.01 5.14 3.97
CA THR A 260 3.03 5.09 2.91
C THR A 260 3.25 6.46 2.27
N ASP A 261 2.17 7.10 1.82
CA ASP A 261 2.21 8.41 1.20
C ASP A 261 2.72 9.51 2.14
N THR A 262 2.28 9.45 3.41
CA THR A 262 2.73 10.43 4.41
C THR A 262 4.19 10.22 4.76
N THR A 263 4.65 8.96 4.82
CA THR A 263 6.06 8.65 5.06
C THR A 263 6.94 9.15 3.92
N GLN A 264 6.50 9.03 2.65
CA GLN A 264 7.20 9.63 1.50
C GLN A 264 7.39 11.15 1.67
N VAL A 265 6.37 11.85 2.14
CA VAL A 265 6.47 13.29 2.43
C VAL A 265 7.44 13.57 3.58
N ILE A 266 7.43 12.77 4.64
CA ILE A 266 8.30 12.94 5.81
C ILE A 266 9.76 12.70 5.45
N VAL A 267 10.06 11.63 4.72
CA VAL A 267 11.45 11.29 4.34
C VAL A 267 11.94 12.15 3.18
N GLY A 268 11.05 12.56 2.29
CA GLY A 268 11.37 13.34 1.11
C GLY A 268 12.13 12.56 0.06
N ASP A 269 12.40 13.23 -1.04
CA ASP A 269 13.24 12.76 -2.15
C ASP A 269 14.05 13.95 -2.68
N ASP A 270 15.30 14.06 -2.24
CA ASP A 270 16.19 15.16 -2.60
C ASP A 270 16.49 15.18 -4.12
N GLU A 271 16.46 14.04 -4.79
CA GLU A 271 16.73 13.93 -6.24
C GLU A 271 15.54 14.40 -7.07
N ALA A 272 14.32 14.08 -6.63
CA ALA A 272 13.09 14.64 -7.20
C ALA A 272 12.87 16.11 -6.78
N GLY A 273 13.72 16.67 -5.92
CA GLY A 273 13.60 18.04 -5.41
C GLY A 273 12.49 18.19 -4.35
N ALA A 274 12.11 17.09 -3.70
CA ALA A 274 11.13 17.06 -2.61
C ALA A 274 11.85 16.85 -1.27
N PRO A 275 12.24 17.93 -0.55
CA PRO A 275 13.01 17.79 0.68
C PRO A 275 12.19 17.14 1.79
N ALA A 276 12.88 16.43 2.70
CA ALA A 276 12.28 15.84 3.91
C ALA A 276 11.54 16.90 4.74
N ARG A 277 10.40 16.49 5.34
CA ARG A 277 9.48 17.37 6.09
C ARG A 277 9.32 16.88 7.52
N ASP A 278 10.16 17.38 8.42
CA ASP A 278 10.11 17.08 9.86
C ASP A 278 8.94 17.80 10.59
N ASP A 279 8.35 18.79 9.95
CA ASP A 279 7.16 19.51 10.42
C ASP A 279 5.84 18.77 10.11
N ILE A 280 5.89 17.69 9.35
CA ILE A 280 4.75 16.81 9.06
C ILE A 280 4.80 15.59 9.99
N GLY A 281 3.65 15.11 10.43
CA GLY A 281 3.47 13.89 11.21
C GLY A 281 2.43 12.98 10.60
N PHE A 282 2.48 11.70 11.01
CA PHE A 282 1.42 10.73 10.80
C PHE A 282 0.91 10.24 12.13
N ALA A 283 -0.41 10.11 12.28
CA ALA A 283 -1.04 9.63 13.50
C ALA A 283 -2.15 8.62 13.20
N LEU A 284 -2.23 7.58 14.03
CA LEU A 284 -3.27 6.56 13.96
C LEU A 284 -4.29 6.77 15.08
N PRO A 285 -5.59 6.81 14.77
CA PRO A 285 -6.64 6.97 15.78
C PRO A 285 -6.71 5.76 16.72
N LYS A 286 -6.71 6.01 18.01
CA LYS A 286 -6.76 4.99 19.08
C LYS A 286 -8.08 4.22 19.15
N GLU A 287 -9.15 4.76 18.62
CA GLU A 287 -10.44 4.06 18.53
C GLU A 287 -10.42 2.94 17.49
N GLY A 288 -9.44 2.97 16.60
CA GLY A 288 -9.20 2.02 15.54
C GLY A 288 -8.85 2.70 14.22
N PHE A 289 -8.17 1.98 13.37
CA PHE A 289 -7.76 2.39 12.02
C PHE A 289 -7.83 1.20 11.07
N SER A 290 -7.97 1.47 9.77
CA SER A 290 -7.94 0.41 8.76
C SER A 290 -6.52 0.00 8.41
N ILE A 291 -6.36 -1.29 8.14
CA ILE A 291 -5.17 -1.90 7.59
C ILE A 291 -5.54 -2.44 6.21
N ALA A 292 -4.79 -2.05 5.20
CA ALA A 292 -4.87 -2.64 3.86
C ALA A 292 -3.62 -3.47 3.59
N PHE A 293 -3.82 -4.66 3.04
CA PHE A 293 -2.78 -5.47 2.43
C PHE A 293 -3.00 -5.49 0.93
N ASP A 294 -1.95 -5.19 0.19
CA ASP A 294 -1.89 -5.48 -1.22
C ASP A 294 -1.07 -6.74 -1.42
N GLU A 295 -1.59 -7.65 -2.22
CA GLU A 295 -1.11 -9.03 -2.23
C GLU A 295 -0.87 -9.52 -3.66
N PHE A 296 0.22 -10.21 -3.89
CA PHE A 296 0.47 -10.86 -5.16
C PHE A 296 -0.49 -12.03 -5.39
N VAL A 297 -1.11 -12.04 -6.55
CA VAL A 297 -1.88 -13.18 -7.07
C VAL A 297 -1.35 -13.55 -8.46
N VAL A 298 -1.25 -14.85 -8.72
CA VAL A 298 -0.89 -15.36 -10.06
C VAL A 298 -2.16 -15.45 -10.90
N ALA A 299 -2.18 -14.80 -12.06
CA ALA A 299 -3.33 -14.82 -12.95
C ALA A 299 -3.60 -16.24 -13.48
N ALA A 300 -4.85 -16.70 -13.45
CA ALA A 300 -5.21 -18.05 -13.91
C ALA A 300 -4.85 -18.29 -15.37
N GLY A 301 -4.93 -17.25 -16.22
CA GLY A 301 -4.57 -17.29 -17.66
C GLY A 301 -3.08 -17.15 -17.97
N SER A 302 -2.22 -16.96 -16.96
CA SER A 302 -0.79 -16.76 -17.14
C SER A 302 -0.15 -17.91 -17.91
N LYS A 303 0.71 -17.54 -18.87
CA LYS A 303 1.59 -18.48 -19.60
C LYS A 303 2.98 -18.58 -18.96
N ARG A 304 3.28 -17.70 -18.00
CA ARG A 304 4.58 -17.57 -17.34
C ARG A 304 4.45 -17.66 -15.82
N LYS A 305 3.64 -18.61 -15.37
CA LYS A 305 3.50 -18.92 -13.92
C LYS A 305 4.85 -19.23 -13.27
N ASP A 306 5.76 -19.82 -14.05
CA ASP A 306 7.14 -20.09 -13.65
C ASP A 306 7.89 -18.82 -13.23
N LEU A 307 7.82 -17.76 -14.05
CA LEU A 307 8.42 -16.45 -13.74
C LEU A 307 7.68 -15.75 -12.61
N ALA A 308 6.34 -15.83 -12.58
CA ALA A 308 5.55 -15.23 -11.49
C ALA A 308 5.96 -15.83 -10.14
N TYR A 309 6.12 -17.13 -10.03
CA TYR A 309 6.60 -17.79 -8.80
C TYR A 309 8.04 -17.39 -8.45
N ALA A 310 8.93 -17.32 -9.44
CA ALA A 310 10.31 -16.90 -9.22
C ALA A 310 10.35 -15.45 -8.68
N PHE A 311 9.52 -14.56 -9.23
CA PHE A 311 9.42 -13.18 -8.78
C PHE A 311 8.85 -13.04 -7.37
N ILE A 312 7.75 -13.74 -7.04
CA ILE A 312 7.18 -13.77 -5.69
C ILE A 312 8.25 -14.24 -4.68
N ASN A 313 8.96 -15.32 -5.03
CA ASN A 313 10.00 -15.86 -4.16
C ASN A 313 11.19 -14.91 -4.00
N TYR A 314 11.51 -14.13 -5.05
CA TYR A 314 12.54 -13.09 -5.03
C TYR A 314 12.16 -11.91 -4.13
N ILE A 315 10.93 -11.41 -4.23
CA ILE A 315 10.43 -10.33 -3.37
C ILE A 315 10.50 -10.70 -1.88
N TYR A 316 10.39 -11.97 -1.55
CA TYR A 316 10.49 -12.48 -0.17
C TYR A 316 11.93 -12.81 0.27
N ASP A 317 12.96 -12.37 -0.47
CA ASP A 317 14.32 -12.28 0.05
C ASP A 317 14.47 -11.04 0.95
N GLY A 318 15.29 -11.12 2.00
CA GLY A 318 15.43 -10.05 2.99
C GLY A 318 15.99 -8.75 2.41
N GLU A 319 17.06 -8.84 1.61
CA GLU A 319 17.68 -7.66 0.99
C GLU A 319 16.74 -7.01 -0.05
N VAL A 320 16.05 -7.83 -0.83
CA VAL A 320 15.07 -7.35 -1.82
C VAL A 320 13.89 -6.66 -1.14
N ALA A 321 13.35 -7.27 -0.09
CA ALA A 321 12.25 -6.70 0.69
C ALA A 321 12.65 -5.37 1.34
N LYS A 322 13.89 -5.27 1.88
CA LYS A 322 14.42 -4.01 2.42
C LYS A 322 14.40 -2.90 1.38
N VAL A 323 14.98 -3.14 0.19
CA VAL A 323 15.02 -2.15 -0.90
C VAL A 323 13.61 -1.71 -1.30
N ASN A 324 12.66 -2.66 -1.41
CA ASN A 324 11.27 -2.31 -1.71
C ASN A 324 10.59 -1.51 -0.58
N MET A 325 10.80 -1.86 0.69
CA MET A 325 10.23 -1.10 1.82
C MET A 325 10.74 0.34 1.85
N GLU A 326 12.03 0.54 1.56
CA GLU A 326 12.62 1.88 1.47
C GLU A 326 12.06 2.67 0.29
N TYR A 327 11.76 2.02 -0.84
CA TYR A 327 11.17 2.64 -2.01
C TYR A 327 9.70 3.02 -1.83
N ILE A 328 8.87 2.07 -1.38
CA ILE A 328 7.43 2.31 -1.20
C ILE A 328 7.10 3.11 0.09
N CYS A 329 8.10 3.33 0.95
CA CYS A 329 7.95 3.96 2.27
C CYS A 329 6.88 3.28 3.15
N GLY A 330 6.82 1.96 3.09
CA GLY A 330 5.86 1.15 3.83
C GLY A 330 6.35 -0.27 4.10
N PRO A 331 5.81 -0.98 5.10
CA PRO A 331 6.27 -2.30 5.45
C PRO A 331 5.82 -3.36 4.45
N ASN A 332 6.73 -4.30 4.15
CA ASN A 332 6.39 -5.59 3.57
C ASN A 332 6.41 -6.62 4.71
N PRO A 333 5.55 -7.63 4.71
CA PRO A 333 5.51 -8.64 5.77
C PRO A 333 6.62 -9.69 5.62
N VAL A 334 7.85 -9.23 5.40
CA VAL A 334 9.07 -10.06 5.20
C VAL A 334 10.02 -9.82 6.36
N LYS A 335 10.00 -10.73 7.35
CA LYS A 335 10.74 -10.58 8.61
C LYS A 335 12.21 -10.25 8.43
N PRO A 336 13.00 -10.99 7.58
CA PRO A 336 14.41 -10.65 7.40
C PRO A 336 14.61 -9.24 6.81
N GLY A 337 13.73 -8.78 5.95
CA GLY A 337 13.81 -7.42 5.39
C GLY A 337 13.56 -6.34 6.44
N ILE A 338 12.54 -6.54 7.29
CA ILE A 338 12.26 -5.65 8.43
C ILE A 338 13.46 -5.57 9.38
N ASP A 339 14.13 -6.69 9.62
CA ASP A 339 15.29 -6.74 10.53
C ASP A 339 16.54 -6.01 9.98
N LEU A 340 16.61 -5.84 8.65
CA LEU A 340 17.70 -5.13 7.97
C LEU A 340 17.48 -3.60 7.91
N LEU A 341 16.27 -3.11 8.18
CA LEU A 341 16.00 -1.67 8.19
C LEU A 341 16.77 -0.98 9.33
N ASP A 342 17.19 0.26 9.08
CA ASP A 342 17.68 1.15 10.13
C ASP A 342 16.59 1.34 11.21
N ASP A 343 16.98 1.40 12.48
CA ASP A 343 16.06 1.44 13.62
C ASP A 343 15.12 2.65 13.55
N ASP A 344 15.63 3.82 13.15
CA ASP A 344 14.83 5.04 13.05
C ASP A 344 13.81 4.91 11.92
N TYR A 345 14.23 4.38 10.76
CA TYR A 345 13.33 4.15 9.62
C TYR A 345 12.30 3.06 9.90
N ARG A 346 12.74 1.95 10.51
CA ARG A 346 11.84 0.87 10.92
C ARG A 346 10.75 1.38 11.85
N SER A 347 11.08 2.22 12.82
CA SER A 347 10.09 2.80 13.75
C SER A 347 9.07 3.73 13.07
N LEU A 348 9.39 4.23 11.88
CA LEU A 348 8.51 5.10 11.10
C LEU A 348 7.44 4.30 10.34
N ILE A 349 7.78 3.10 9.86
CA ILE A 349 6.89 2.32 8.98
C ILE A 349 6.30 1.07 9.63
N VAL A 350 6.95 0.50 10.65
CA VAL A 350 6.50 -0.74 11.30
C VAL A 350 5.88 -0.42 12.65
N LEU A 351 4.60 -0.79 12.80
CA LEU A 351 3.89 -0.59 14.06
C LEU A 351 4.27 -1.65 15.11
N ASP A 352 4.30 -1.22 16.36
CA ASP A 352 4.43 -2.16 17.48
C ASP A 352 3.15 -3.00 17.68
N ALA A 353 3.29 -4.12 18.39
CA ALA A 353 2.19 -5.08 18.57
C ALA A 353 0.99 -4.50 19.35
N ASP A 354 1.19 -3.47 20.19
CA ASP A 354 0.10 -2.88 20.95
C ASP A 354 -0.70 -1.93 20.05
N THR A 355 -0.05 -1.13 19.24
CA THR A 355 -0.69 -0.30 18.22
C THR A 355 -1.46 -1.16 17.19
N LEU A 356 -0.86 -2.25 16.70
CA LEU A 356 -1.49 -3.15 15.74
C LEU A 356 -2.81 -3.77 16.22
N LYS A 357 -3.03 -3.91 17.53
CA LYS A 357 -4.30 -4.43 18.09
C LYS A 357 -5.51 -3.54 17.82
N HIS A 358 -5.28 -2.25 17.54
CA HIS A 358 -6.33 -1.30 17.20
C HIS A 358 -6.63 -1.28 15.70
N GLY A 359 -5.78 -1.90 14.88
CA GLY A 359 -5.96 -1.99 13.45
C GLY A 359 -7.01 -3.03 13.05
N GLN A 360 -7.78 -2.74 12.02
CA GLN A 360 -8.81 -3.63 11.47
C GLN A 360 -8.62 -3.77 9.96
N VAL A 361 -8.48 -5.00 9.49
CA VAL A 361 -8.33 -5.28 8.04
C VAL A 361 -9.65 -5.10 7.32
N LEU A 362 -9.64 -4.36 6.22
CA LEU A 362 -10.81 -4.22 5.36
C LEU A 362 -11.16 -5.54 4.67
N GLN A 363 -12.43 -5.95 4.78
CA GLN A 363 -12.98 -7.15 4.14
C GLN A 363 -13.89 -6.78 2.99
N GLY A 364 -13.86 -7.58 1.92
CA GLY A 364 -14.76 -7.41 0.78
C GLY A 364 -16.20 -7.83 1.09
N PHE A 365 -17.15 -7.25 0.38
CA PHE A 365 -18.57 -7.63 0.42
C PHE A 365 -19.04 -8.31 -0.88
N ALA A 366 -18.11 -8.92 -1.60
CA ALA A 366 -18.36 -9.50 -2.91
C ALA A 366 -19.47 -10.57 -2.93
N ASP A 367 -19.65 -11.28 -1.81
CA ASP A 367 -20.70 -12.29 -1.59
C ASP A 367 -22.00 -11.70 -0.99
N LYS A 368 -22.01 -10.38 -0.72
CA LYS A 368 -23.11 -9.65 -0.08
C LYS A 368 -23.45 -8.38 -0.85
N PRO A 369 -24.00 -8.48 -2.08
CA PRO A 369 -24.27 -7.30 -2.91
C PRO A 369 -25.23 -6.30 -2.25
N GLU A 370 -26.11 -6.76 -1.37
CA GLU A 370 -27.01 -5.92 -0.57
C GLU A 370 -26.24 -5.00 0.41
N ILE A 371 -25.10 -5.48 0.93
CA ILE A 371 -24.25 -4.67 1.82
C ILE A 371 -23.46 -3.64 0.99
N GLN A 372 -22.94 -4.02 -0.17
CA GLN A 372 -22.31 -3.08 -1.07
C GLN A 372 -23.27 -1.95 -1.48
N GLU A 373 -24.52 -2.28 -1.79
CA GLU A 373 -25.57 -1.30 -2.11
C GLU A 373 -25.88 -0.38 -0.92
N LEU A 374 -25.86 -0.92 0.30
CA LEU A 374 -26.05 -0.14 1.52
C LEU A 374 -24.93 0.90 1.71
N TYR A 375 -23.67 0.49 1.54
CA TYR A 375 -22.53 1.40 1.60
C TYR A 375 -22.59 2.46 0.49
N ASN A 376 -22.94 2.09 -0.74
CA ASN A 376 -23.09 3.03 -1.85
C ASN A 376 -24.13 4.13 -1.53
N LYS A 377 -25.31 3.74 -1.03
CA LYS A 377 -26.35 4.70 -0.61
C LYS A 377 -25.89 5.59 0.56
N ALA A 378 -25.14 5.02 1.50
CA ALA A 378 -24.56 5.77 2.60
C ALA A 378 -23.57 6.82 2.10
N TRP A 379 -22.72 6.44 1.14
CA TRP A 379 -21.75 7.33 0.50
C TRP A 379 -22.42 8.48 -0.27
N ASP A 380 -23.44 8.17 -1.06
CA ASP A 380 -24.24 9.19 -1.78
C ASP A 380 -24.82 10.23 -0.82
N ARG A 381 -25.30 9.82 0.36
CA ARG A 381 -25.80 10.75 1.41
C ARG A 381 -24.70 11.66 1.95
N ILE A 382 -23.48 11.12 2.16
CA ILE A 382 -22.33 11.89 2.64
C ILE A 382 -21.91 12.92 1.56
N LYS A 383 -21.79 12.51 0.31
CA LYS A 383 -21.33 13.36 -0.81
C LYS A 383 -22.37 14.42 -1.20
N ALA A 384 -23.66 14.11 -1.10
CA ALA A 384 -24.75 15.07 -1.42
C ALA A 384 -24.86 16.22 -0.42
N THR A 385 -24.26 16.10 0.76
CA THR A 385 -24.33 17.12 1.82
C THR A 385 -23.26 18.18 1.59
N GLU A 386 -23.65 19.41 1.27
CA GLU A 386 -22.71 20.54 1.16
C GLU A 386 -22.07 20.87 2.51
N ALA A 387 -20.81 21.36 2.48
CA ALA A 387 -20.17 21.93 3.65
C ALA A 387 -20.89 23.24 4.03
N ARG A 388 -21.53 23.26 5.17
CA ARG A 388 -22.22 24.46 5.70
C ARG A 388 -21.28 25.37 6.49
#